data_0ff0e331fadcaefdd433ad0c2f8742f6
#
_entry.id   0ff0e331fadcaefdd433ad0c2f8742f6
#
_cell.length_a   1.000
_cell.length_b   1.000
_cell.length_c   1.000
_cell.angle_alpha   90.00
_cell.angle_beta   90.00
_cell.angle_gamma   90.00
#
_symmetry.space_group_name_H-M   'P 1'
#
loop_
_entity.id
_entity.type
_entity.pdbx_description
1 polymer ?
#
loop_
_entity_poly.entity_id
_entity_poly.type
_entity_poly.pdbx_seq_one_letter_code
_entity_poly.pdbx_strand_id
1 'polypeptide(L)'
;MRSFASDNNSGVHPAIMEALTRANRDHALGYGDDLWTEEAVRKIKETFVADCEPLFVFNGTGSNVIALQLMTRPYNSILCAETAHIYVDECGSPVKMTGCQIRPIATPDGKLTPQLITPYLHGFADQHHSQPGAIYLSECTELGTIYTPDELKAITSLAHQYGMRVHMDGARIANACASLGLSLRALTVDCGIDVLSFGGTKNGLMMGECVIVFDDSLKSEARFIRKQSAQLASKMRYLSCQFTAYLTDELWLKNATHANAMAKRLADALEQVPGVRFTQKVESNQLFLTMPRAETDRMLQTYFFYFWNEEADEIRLVTSFDTMEEDIDTFIRILKK
;
A
#
# COMPACT_ATOMS: atom_id res chain seq x y z
N MET A 1 21.90 12.51 4.35
CA MET A 1 20.94 12.95 5.40
C MET A 1 19.82 11.93 5.42
N ARG A 2 19.48 11.35 6.57
CA ARG A 2 18.32 10.47 6.72
C ARG A 2 17.04 11.31 6.79
N SER A 3 15.95 10.74 6.29
CA SER A 3 14.62 11.34 6.30
C SER A 3 13.64 10.41 7.00
N PHE A 4 12.74 10.97 7.78
CA PHE A 4 11.62 10.24 8.36
C PHE A 4 10.28 10.65 7.73
N ALA A 5 10.32 11.28 6.54
CA ALA A 5 9.11 11.75 5.87
C ALA A 5 8.34 10.62 5.17
N SER A 6 9.05 9.72 4.53
CA SER A 6 8.44 8.62 3.75
C SER A 6 9.46 7.52 3.46
N ASP A 7 9.00 6.28 3.43
CA ASP A 7 9.71 5.12 2.92
C ASP A 7 10.03 5.21 1.40
N ASN A 8 9.35 6.10 0.66
CA ASN A 8 9.73 6.45 -0.71
C ASN A 8 11.09 7.18 -0.82
N ASN A 9 11.60 7.73 0.30
CA ASN A 9 12.88 8.46 0.30
C ASN A 9 14.08 7.53 0.48
N SER A 10 13.86 6.25 0.78
CA SER A 10 14.92 5.24 0.86
C SER A 10 15.52 4.95 -0.52
N GLY A 11 16.73 4.42 -0.52
CA GLY A 11 17.36 3.94 -1.73
C GLY A 11 16.76 2.61 -2.22
N VAL A 12 17.40 2.05 -3.24
CA VAL A 12 17.05 0.71 -3.76
C VAL A 12 17.85 -0.34 -3.00
N HIS A 13 17.20 -1.45 -2.62
CA HIS A 13 17.87 -2.54 -1.95
C HIS A 13 18.95 -3.17 -2.86
N PRO A 14 20.19 -3.48 -2.34
CA PRO A 14 21.30 -4.00 -3.17
C PRO A 14 20.94 -5.22 -4.02
N ALA A 15 20.16 -6.17 -3.47
CA ALA A 15 19.72 -7.35 -4.23
C ALA A 15 18.83 -7.00 -5.43
N ILE A 16 18.04 -5.92 -5.33
CA ILE A 16 17.23 -5.41 -6.43
C ILE A 16 18.12 -4.79 -7.51
N MET A 17 19.13 -3.98 -7.14
CA MET A 17 20.11 -3.43 -8.08
C MET A 17 20.86 -4.54 -8.80
N GLU A 18 21.21 -5.61 -8.11
CA GLU A 18 21.84 -6.77 -8.74
C GLU A 18 20.92 -7.49 -9.72
N ALA A 19 19.64 -7.66 -9.39
CA ALA A 19 18.63 -8.22 -10.30
C ALA A 19 18.47 -7.38 -11.57
N LEU A 20 18.41 -6.06 -11.45
CA LEU A 20 18.38 -5.13 -12.58
C LEU A 20 19.63 -5.27 -13.46
N THR A 21 20.82 -5.37 -12.85
CA THR A 21 22.09 -5.58 -13.58
C THR A 21 22.08 -6.90 -14.32
N ARG A 22 21.57 -7.98 -13.73
CA ARG A 22 21.43 -9.29 -14.41
C ARG A 22 20.44 -9.21 -15.56
N ALA A 23 19.29 -8.54 -15.38
CA ALA A 23 18.28 -8.37 -16.43
C ALA A 23 18.74 -7.48 -17.59
N ASN A 24 19.81 -6.68 -17.39
CA ASN A 24 20.37 -5.79 -18.42
C ASN A 24 21.35 -6.52 -19.38
N ARG A 25 21.19 -7.82 -19.57
CA ARG A 25 21.99 -8.61 -20.51
C ARG A 25 21.13 -9.00 -21.71
N ASP A 26 21.75 -9.01 -22.87
CA ASP A 26 21.17 -9.48 -24.11
C ASP A 26 19.81 -8.84 -24.47
N HIS A 27 19.19 -9.35 -25.53
CA HIS A 27 17.86 -8.96 -25.95
C HIS A 27 16.82 -9.88 -25.32
N ALA A 28 15.67 -9.30 -24.95
CA ALA A 28 14.49 -10.02 -24.50
C ALA A 28 13.24 -9.43 -25.17
N LEU A 29 12.23 -10.26 -25.37
CA LEU A 29 10.95 -9.82 -25.92
C LEU A 29 10.36 -8.70 -25.05
N GLY A 30 9.66 -7.77 -25.69
CA GLY A 30 9.03 -6.66 -24.98
C GLY A 30 7.68 -7.03 -24.39
N TYR A 31 7.11 -6.10 -23.59
CA TYR A 31 5.73 -6.09 -23.12
C TYR A 31 5.33 -7.24 -22.21
N GLY A 32 6.31 -7.94 -21.64
CA GLY A 32 6.08 -9.02 -20.68
C GLY A 32 6.09 -10.43 -21.26
N ASP A 33 6.46 -10.57 -22.53
CA ASP A 33 6.62 -11.87 -23.20
C ASP A 33 8.06 -12.41 -23.06
N ASP A 34 8.72 -12.11 -21.95
CA ASP A 34 10.10 -12.46 -21.63
C ASP A 34 10.19 -13.39 -20.41
N LEU A 35 11.31 -14.13 -20.33
CA LEU A 35 11.55 -15.10 -19.25
C LEU A 35 11.63 -14.47 -17.85
N TRP A 36 12.04 -13.21 -17.74
CA TRP A 36 12.09 -12.49 -16.46
C TRP A 36 10.68 -12.26 -15.93
N THR A 37 9.76 -11.89 -16.84
CA THR A 37 8.35 -11.67 -16.48
C THR A 37 7.65 -12.99 -16.17
N GLU A 38 7.92 -14.06 -16.94
CA GLU A 38 7.41 -15.41 -16.67
C GLU A 38 7.82 -15.89 -15.27
N GLU A 39 9.09 -15.75 -14.92
CA GLU A 39 9.61 -16.12 -13.61
C GLU A 39 8.98 -15.32 -12.47
N ALA A 40 8.80 -14.01 -12.65
CA ALA A 40 8.15 -13.17 -11.66
C ALA A 40 6.68 -13.54 -11.46
N VAL A 41 5.94 -13.81 -12.53
CA VAL A 41 4.55 -14.30 -12.47
C VAL A 41 4.48 -15.63 -11.69
N ARG A 42 5.37 -16.57 -12.01
CA ARG A 42 5.45 -17.85 -11.29
C ARG A 42 5.68 -17.64 -9.79
N LYS A 43 6.64 -16.78 -9.42
CA LYS A 43 6.93 -16.49 -8.00
C LYS A 43 5.76 -15.81 -7.29
N ILE A 44 5.05 -14.90 -7.94
CA ILE A 44 3.82 -14.32 -7.36
C ILE A 44 2.80 -15.42 -7.07
N LYS A 45 2.49 -16.28 -8.05
CA LYS A 45 1.53 -17.38 -7.87
C LYS A 45 1.93 -18.33 -6.74
N GLU A 46 3.22 -18.66 -6.65
CA GLU A 46 3.76 -19.50 -5.57
C GLU A 46 3.65 -18.82 -4.19
N THR A 47 3.98 -17.52 -4.10
CA THR A 47 3.96 -16.77 -2.84
C THR A 47 2.54 -16.61 -2.30
N PHE A 48 1.58 -16.32 -3.16
CA PHE A 48 0.16 -16.19 -2.76
C PHE A 48 -0.55 -17.55 -2.72
N VAL A 49 0.07 -18.61 -3.22
CA VAL A 49 -0.52 -19.97 -3.33
C VAL A 49 -1.92 -19.89 -3.97
N ALA A 50 -2.03 -19.16 -5.06
CA ALA A 50 -3.30 -18.87 -5.73
C ALA A 50 -3.14 -18.84 -7.25
N ASP A 51 -4.18 -19.27 -7.96
CA ASP A 51 -4.31 -18.93 -9.37
C ASP A 51 -4.78 -17.48 -9.47
N CYS A 52 -3.89 -16.59 -9.92
CA CYS A 52 -4.14 -15.17 -10.04
C CYS A 52 -3.52 -14.64 -11.34
N GLU A 53 -3.93 -13.43 -11.75
CA GLU A 53 -3.32 -12.72 -12.88
C GLU A 53 -2.49 -11.53 -12.35
N PRO A 54 -1.15 -11.65 -12.31
CA PRO A 54 -0.27 -10.56 -11.91
C PRO A 54 0.02 -9.61 -13.07
N LEU A 55 -0.09 -8.31 -12.83
CA LEU A 55 0.18 -7.24 -13.80
C LEU A 55 1.18 -6.25 -13.22
N PHE A 56 2.42 -6.29 -13.68
CA PHE A 56 3.42 -5.31 -13.26
C PHE A 56 3.13 -3.94 -13.88
N VAL A 57 3.22 -2.90 -13.05
CA VAL A 57 2.89 -1.50 -13.36
C VAL A 57 3.93 -0.55 -12.78
N PHE A 58 3.94 0.73 -13.21
CA PHE A 58 5.01 1.67 -12.84
C PHE A 58 4.86 2.23 -11.41
N ASN A 59 3.64 2.41 -10.92
CA ASN A 59 3.39 3.10 -9.64
C ASN A 59 2.04 2.72 -9.02
N GLY A 60 1.85 3.11 -7.74
CA GLY A 60 0.66 2.80 -6.94
C GLY A 60 -0.62 3.40 -7.50
N THR A 61 -0.61 4.67 -7.91
CA THR A 61 -1.80 5.31 -8.52
C THR A 61 -2.26 4.56 -9.76
N GLY A 62 -1.33 4.15 -10.63
CA GLY A 62 -1.65 3.32 -11.80
C GLY A 62 -2.21 1.96 -11.42
N SER A 63 -1.70 1.36 -10.34
CA SER A 63 -2.21 0.10 -9.79
C SER A 63 -3.65 0.25 -9.30
N ASN A 64 -3.93 1.27 -8.48
CA ASN A 64 -5.26 1.54 -7.94
C ASN A 64 -6.27 1.86 -9.05
N VAL A 65 -5.88 2.65 -10.04
CA VAL A 65 -6.74 2.97 -11.20
C VAL A 65 -7.10 1.70 -11.97
N ILE A 66 -6.15 0.81 -12.27
CA ILE A 66 -6.42 -0.45 -12.97
C ILE A 66 -7.36 -1.34 -12.16
N ALA A 67 -7.08 -1.52 -10.87
CA ALA A 67 -7.91 -2.33 -9.99
C ALA A 67 -9.36 -1.82 -9.95
N LEU A 68 -9.54 -0.52 -9.79
CA LEU A 68 -10.87 0.09 -9.74
C LEU A 68 -11.60 0.02 -11.10
N GLN A 69 -10.91 0.22 -12.23
CA GLN A 69 -11.49 0.07 -13.57
C GLN A 69 -11.95 -1.37 -13.84
N LEU A 70 -11.22 -2.37 -13.34
CA LEU A 70 -11.60 -3.78 -13.46
C LEU A 70 -12.90 -4.07 -12.70
N MET A 71 -13.03 -3.54 -11.49
CA MET A 71 -14.12 -3.88 -10.57
C MET A 71 -15.39 -3.07 -10.77
N THR A 72 -15.34 -1.93 -11.47
CA THR A 72 -16.44 -0.97 -11.51
C THR A 72 -16.87 -0.59 -12.93
N ARG A 73 -18.00 0.11 -13.01
CA ARG A 73 -18.51 0.79 -14.20
C ARG A 73 -18.76 2.26 -13.83
N PRO A 74 -18.78 3.20 -14.80
CA PRO A 74 -18.87 4.64 -14.50
C PRO A 74 -20.05 5.10 -13.66
N TYR A 75 -21.13 4.30 -13.58
CA TYR A 75 -22.27 4.57 -12.72
C TYR A 75 -22.14 4.03 -11.30
N ASN A 76 -21.00 3.38 -10.97
CA ASN A 76 -20.79 2.86 -9.62
C ASN A 76 -20.30 3.96 -8.66
N SER A 77 -20.41 3.67 -7.37
CA SER A 77 -19.68 4.34 -6.32
C SER A 77 -18.67 3.39 -5.66
N ILE A 78 -17.58 3.98 -5.19
CA ILE A 78 -16.47 3.30 -4.49
C ILE A 78 -16.50 3.81 -3.05
N LEU A 79 -16.64 2.91 -2.08
CA LEU A 79 -16.59 3.24 -0.66
C LEU A 79 -15.15 3.11 -0.15
N CYS A 80 -14.66 4.10 0.58
CA CYS A 80 -13.31 4.08 1.15
C CYS A 80 -13.29 4.86 2.48
N ALA A 81 -12.23 4.71 3.28
CA ALA A 81 -11.99 5.60 4.40
C ALA A 81 -11.74 7.04 3.91
N GLU A 82 -12.07 8.04 4.71
CA GLU A 82 -11.81 9.46 4.36
C GLU A 82 -10.33 9.79 4.22
N THR A 83 -9.45 8.98 4.83
CA THR A 83 -8.00 9.08 4.71
C THR A 83 -7.43 8.32 3.52
N ALA A 84 -8.25 7.56 2.78
CA ALA A 84 -7.82 6.69 1.70
C ALA A 84 -7.04 7.44 0.60
N HIS A 85 -5.91 6.88 0.18
CA HIS A 85 -5.01 7.45 -0.82
C HIS A 85 -5.73 7.87 -2.11
N ILE A 86 -6.67 7.04 -2.59
CA ILE A 86 -7.48 7.34 -3.78
C ILE A 86 -8.37 8.58 -3.64
N TYR A 87 -8.71 8.96 -2.42
CA TYR A 87 -9.54 10.12 -2.13
C TYR A 87 -8.69 11.38 -1.89
N VAL A 88 -7.56 11.26 -1.18
CA VAL A 88 -6.77 12.39 -0.69
C VAL A 88 -5.58 12.70 -1.63
N ASP A 89 -4.78 11.68 -2.04
CA ASP A 89 -3.43 11.87 -2.56
C ASP A 89 -3.21 11.40 -4.02
N GLU A 90 -4.28 11.17 -4.80
CA GLU A 90 -4.15 10.79 -6.21
C GLU A 90 -4.69 11.84 -7.20
N CYS A 91 -4.87 13.08 -6.74
CA CYS A 91 -5.26 14.22 -7.58
C CYS A 91 -6.51 13.94 -8.43
N GLY A 92 -7.48 13.16 -7.90
CA GLY A 92 -8.70 12.78 -8.61
C GLY A 92 -8.51 11.78 -9.77
N SER A 93 -7.33 11.17 -9.90
CA SER A 93 -7.04 10.19 -10.96
C SER A 93 -8.04 9.02 -10.99
N PRO A 94 -8.39 8.39 -9.86
CA PRO A 94 -9.38 7.31 -9.87
C PRO A 94 -10.75 7.76 -10.41
N VAL A 95 -11.24 8.93 -9.99
CA VAL A 95 -12.51 9.50 -10.47
C VAL A 95 -12.45 9.77 -11.98
N LYS A 96 -11.37 10.39 -12.44
CA LYS A 96 -11.18 10.71 -13.86
C LYS A 96 -11.16 9.45 -14.73
N MET A 97 -10.47 8.41 -14.27
CA MET A 97 -10.21 7.22 -15.10
C MET A 97 -11.36 6.20 -15.04
N THR A 98 -12.07 6.11 -13.91
CA THR A 98 -13.21 5.19 -13.75
C THR A 98 -14.55 5.83 -14.08
N GLY A 99 -14.69 7.16 -13.89
CA GLY A 99 -15.96 7.88 -13.92
C GLY A 99 -16.82 7.65 -12.67
N CYS A 100 -16.34 6.87 -11.70
CA CYS A 100 -17.07 6.52 -10.48
C CYS A 100 -17.09 7.66 -9.46
N GLN A 101 -18.15 7.69 -8.65
CA GLN A 101 -18.21 8.52 -7.47
C GLN A 101 -17.38 7.86 -6.35
N ILE A 102 -16.43 8.57 -5.73
CA ILE A 102 -15.82 8.13 -4.47
C ILE A 102 -16.69 8.63 -3.31
N ARG A 103 -17.00 7.74 -2.37
CA ARG A 103 -17.77 8.03 -1.16
C ARG A 103 -16.91 7.78 0.06
N PRO A 104 -16.26 8.83 0.62
CA PRO A 104 -15.43 8.72 1.80
C PRO A 104 -16.29 8.48 3.05
N ILE A 105 -15.78 7.66 3.95
CA ILE A 105 -16.39 7.29 5.23
C ILE A 105 -15.45 7.71 6.35
N ALA A 106 -15.95 8.50 7.28
CA ALA A 106 -15.17 8.93 8.45
C ALA A 106 -14.81 7.72 9.33
N THR A 107 -13.54 7.66 9.72
CA THR A 107 -13.00 6.58 10.55
C THR A 107 -12.07 7.15 11.62
N PRO A 108 -12.03 6.58 12.83
CA PRO A 108 -11.13 7.05 13.88
C PRO A 108 -9.66 6.64 13.69
N ASP A 109 -9.43 5.58 12.94
CA ASP A 109 -8.13 4.90 12.80
C ASP A 109 -7.80 4.48 11.37
N GLY A 110 -8.51 5.00 10.37
CA GLY A 110 -8.33 4.65 8.96
C GLY A 110 -9.01 3.34 8.55
N LYS A 111 -9.61 2.59 9.50
CA LYS A 111 -10.23 1.28 9.20
C LYS A 111 -11.73 1.39 8.95
N LEU A 112 -12.19 0.84 7.85
CA LEU A 112 -13.61 0.58 7.62
C LEU A 112 -14.08 -0.61 8.47
N THR A 113 -15.35 -0.59 8.83
CA THR A 113 -16.03 -1.72 9.48
C THR A 113 -17.37 -1.96 8.81
N PRO A 114 -17.98 -3.16 8.93
CA PRO A 114 -19.32 -3.41 8.44
C PRO A 114 -20.35 -2.39 8.93
N GLN A 115 -20.24 -1.93 10.17
CA GLN A 115 -21.13 -0.94 10.77
C GLN A 115 -20.99 0.42 10.09
N LEU A 116 -19.78 0.86 9.75
CA LEU A 116 -19.52 2.12 9.04
C LEU A 116 -19.96 2.05 7.57
N ILE A 117 -19.84 0.88 6.95
CA ILE A 117 -20.19 0.65 5.53
C ILE A 117 -21.70 0.57 5.33
N THR A 118 -22.44 -0.13 6.22
CA THR A 118 -23.87 -0.46 6.07
C THR A 118 -24.75 0.75 5.72
N PRO A 119 -24.60 1.95 6.30
CA PRO A 119 -25.40 3.12 5.95
C PRO A 119 -25.29 3.55 4.47
N TYR A 120 -24.24 3.12 3.78
CA TYR A 120 -23.98 3.45 2.36
C TYR A 120 -24.53 2.41 1.39
N LEU A 121 -25.00 1.25 1.89
CA LEU A 121 -25.52 0.14 1.10
C LEU A 121 -27.02 0.34 0.80
N HIS A 122 -27.33 1.35 0.00
CA HIS A 122 -28.69 1.68 -0.40
C HIS A 122 -28.75 2.18 -1.84
N GLY A 123 -29.97 2.30 -2.40
CA GLY A 123 -30.18 2.81 -3.75
C GLY A 123 -29.90 1.77 -4.85
N PHE A 124 -29.74 0.50 -4.50
CA PHE A 124 -29.56 -0.57 -5.48
C PHE A 124 -30.75 -0.67 -6.44
N ALA A 125 -30.44 -0.83 -7.73
CA ALA A 125 -31.42 -0.89 -8.85
C ALA A 125 -32.24 0.39 -9.06
N ASP A 126 -31.98 1.46 -8.33
CA ASP A 126 -32.58 2.78 -8.60
C ASP A 126 -31.69 3.57 -9.58
N GLN A 127 -32.22 3.88 -10.77
CA GLN A 127 -31.45 4.59 -11.81
C GLN A 127 -31.06 6.03 -11.44
N HIS A 128 -31.63 6.60 -10.39
CA HIS A 128 -31.29 7.95 -9.90
C HIS A 128 -30.11 7.97 -8.96
N HIS A 129 -29.59 6.80 -8.51
CA HIS A 129 -28.50 6.68 -7.57
C HIS A 129 -27.28 6.01 -8.20
N SER A 130 -26.07 6.50 -7.84
CA SER A 130 -24.85 5.74 -8.11
C SER A 130 -24.91 4.40 -7.37
N GLN A 131 -24.56 3.32 -8.07
CA GLN A 131 -24.68 1.96 -7.52
C GLN A 131 -23.42 1.61 -6.71
N PRO A 132 -23.51 1.25 -5.42
CA PRO A 132 -22.34 0.76 -4.69
C PRO A 132 -21.71 -0.43 -5.44
N GLY A 133 -20.44 -0.32 -5.86
CA GLY A 133 -19.79 -1.30 -6.72
C GLY A 133 -18.52 -1.88 -6.16
N ALA A 134 -17.77 -1.08 -5.38
CA ALA A 134 -16.54 -1.53 -4.80
C ALA A 134 -16.28 -0.92 -3.42
N ILE A 135 -15.52 -1.66 -2.60
CA ILE A 135 -14.90 -1.16 -1.37
C ILE A 135 -13.39 -1.12 -1.61
N TYR A 136 -12.77 0.00 -1.24
CA TYR A 136 -11.32 0.19 -1.23
C TYR A 136 -10.81 0.19 0.21
N LEU A 137 -9.80 -0.63 0.48
CA LEU A 137 -9.10 -0.72 1.75
C LEU A 137 -7.62 -0.44 1.54
N SER A 138 -6.95 0.18 2.50
CA SER A 138 -5.49 0.33 2.51
C SER A 138 -4.86 -0.58 3.57
N GLU A 139 -3.79 -1.29 3.22
CA GLU A 139 -3.04 -2.16 4.13
C GLU A 139 -1.53 -1.90 4.01
N CYS A 140 -0.86 -1.35 5.01
CA CYS A 140 -1.47 -0.74 6.22
C CYS A 140 -2.30 0.49 5.85
N THR A 141 -3.21 0.91 6.76
CA THR A 141 -3.99 2.14 6.53
C THR A 141 -3.07 3.36 6.44
N GLU A 142 -3.58 4.47 5.96
CA GLU A 142 -2.84 5.75 5.89
C GLU A 142 -2.46 6.28 7.28
N LEU A 143 -3.15 5.82 8.33
CA LEU A 143 -2.83 6.12 9.73
C LEU A 143 -1.93 5.07 10.40
N GLY A 144 -1.37 4.12 9.61
CA GLY A 144 -0.40 3.13 10.07
C GLY A 144 -0.99 1.96 10.86
N THR A 145 -2.30 1.90 11.01
CA THR A 145 -3.02 0.78 11.65
C THR A 145 -3.15 -0.41 10.70
N ILE A 146 -3.46 -1.58 11.24
CA ILE A 146 -3.49 -2.85 10.50
C ILE A 146 -4.83 -3.54 10.70
N TYR A 147 -5.39 -4.08 9.63
CA TYR A 147 -6.56 -4.96 9.69
C TYR A 147 -6.16 -6.37 10.13
N THR A 148 -6.92 -6.94 11.04
CA THR A 148 -6.86 -8.38 11.31
C THR A 148 -7.57 -9.19 10.22
N PRO A 149 -7.24 -10.48 10.03
CA PRO A 149 -7.98 -11.34 9.09
C PRO A 149 -9.49 -11.38 9.33
N ASP A 150 -9.93 -11.32 10.58
CA ASP A 150 -11.36 -11.35 10.92
C ASP A 150 -12.06 -10.04 10.52
N GLU A 151 -11.43 -8.89 10.71
CA GLU A 151 -11.93 -7.60 10.23
C GLU A 151 -12.04 -7.59 8.69
N LEU A 152 -11.02 -8.07 7.98
CA LEU A 152 -11.05 -8.18 6.52
C LEU A 152 -12.17 -9.09 6.04
N LYS A 153 -12.31 -10.29 6.62
CA LYS A 153 -13.37 -11.25 6.28
C LYS A 153 -14.76 -10.69 6.53
N ALA A 154 -14.94 -9.92 7.59
CA ALA A 154 -16.22 -9.28 7.88
C ALA A 154 -16.61 -8.27 6.78
N ILE A 155 -15.63 -7.48 6.29
CA ILE A 155 -15.85 -6.50 5.23
C ILE A 155 -16.08 -7.18 3.88
N THR A 156 -15.25 -8.15 3.51
CA THR A 156 -15.37 -8.85 2.21
C THR A 156 -16.66 -9.65 2.13
N SER A 157 -17.05 -10.33 3.22
CA SER A 157 -18.33 -11.05 3.29
C SER A 157 -19.50 -10.11 3.10
N LEU A 158 -19.49 -8.94 3.74
CA LEU A 158 -20.52 -7.93 3.54
C LEU A 158 -20.54 -7.43 2.10
N ALA A 159 -19.39 -7.09 1.53
CA ALA A 159 -19.28 -6.61 0.15
C ALA A 159 -19.86 -7.64 -0.85
N HIS A 160 -19.42 -8.88 -0.75
CA HIS A 160 -19.83 -9.96 -1.65
C HIS A 160 -21.32 -10.28 -1.51
N GLN A 161 -21.91 -10.17 -0.30
CA GLN A 161 -23.37 -10.32 -0.10
C GLN A 161 -24.17 -9.32 -0.94
N TYR A 162 -23.64 -8.13 -1.18
CA TYR A 162 -24.24 -7.08 -1.99
C TYR A 162 -23.74 -7.04 -3.44
N GLY A 163 -22.98 -8.04 -3.89
CA GLY A 163 -22.44 -8.12 -5.24
C GLY A 163 -21.34 -7.08 -5.53
N MET A 164 -20.76 -6.49 -4.48
CA MET A 164 -19.63 -5.56 -4.55
C MET A 164 -18.32 -6.34 -4.52
N ARG A 165 -17.26 -5.71 -5.01
CA ARG A 165 -15.88 -6.23 -4.94
C ARG A 165 -15.03 -5.45 -3.96
N VAL A 166 -13.94 -6.07 -3.49
CA VAL A 166 -13.01 -5.44 -2.54
C VAL A 166 -11.62 -5.33 -3.17
N HIS A 167 -11.15 -4.08 -3.29
CA HIS A 167 -9.76 -3.78 -3.62
C HIS A 167 -8.96 -3.50 -2.35
N MET A 168 -7.80 -4.12 -2.24
CA MET A 168 -6.82 -3.78 -1.21
C MET A 168 -5.63 -3.04 -1.83
N ASP A 169 -5.43 -1.79 -1.43
CA ASP A 169 -4.15 -1.11 -1.62
C ASP A 169 -3.14 -1.65 -0.62
N GLY A 170 -2.30 -2.54 -1.09
CA GLY A 170 -1.26 -3.20 -0.32
C GLY A 170 0.11 -2.52 -0.46
N ALA A 171 0.15 -1.17 -0.59
CA ALA A 171 1.41 -0.43 -0.69
C ALA A 171 2.37 -0.74 0.47
N ARG A 172 1.82 -1.13 1.64
CA ARG A 172 2.57 -1.56 2.83
C ARG A 172 2.08 -2.90 3.41
N ILE A 173 1.46 -3.75 2.62
CA ILE A 173 0.99 -5.08 3.08
C ILE A 173 2.13 -5.93 3.67
N ALA A 174 3.36 -5.74 3.20
CA ALA A 174 4.53 -6.40 3.77
C ALA A 174 4.73 -6.04 5.25
N ASN A 175 4.50 -4.77 5.62
CA ASN A 175 4.58 -4.32 7.01
C ASN A 175 3.47 -4.90 7.87
N ALA A 176 2.25 -5.03 7.33
CA ALA A 176 1.13 -5.69 8.01
C ALA A 176 1.43 -7.18 8.26
N CYS A 177 1.89 -7.90 7.23
CA CYS A 177 2.29 -9.30 7.35
C CYS A 177 3.39 -9.48 8.41
N ALA A 178 4.42 -8.61 8.40
CA ALA A 178 5.50 -8.65 9.37
C ALA A 178 5.02 -8.44 10.81
N SER A 179 4.10 -7.49 11.03
CA SER A 179 3.54 -7.20 12.35
C SER A 179 2.65 -8.32 12.90
N LEU A 180 1.85 -8.93 12.03
CA LEU A 180 0.92 -9.98 12.41
C LEU A 180 1.56 -11.38 12.41
N GLY A 181 2.77 -11.55 11.84
CA GLY A 181 3.39 -12.84 11.64
C GLY A 181 2.60 -13.74 10.67
N LEU A 182 1.96 -13.14 9.65
CA LEU A 182 1.09 -13.81 8.70
C LEU A 182 1.68 -13.80 7.29
N SER A 183 1.25 -14.77 6.47
CA SER A 183 1.59 -14.79 5.05
C SER A 183 0.74 -13.79 4.25
N LEU A 184 1.23 -13.41 3.06
CA LEU A 184 0.47 -12.59 2.11
C LEU A 184 -0.88 -13.24 1.76
N ARG A 185 -0.93 -14.58 1.57
CA ARG A 185 -2.16 -15.32 1.34
C ARG A 185 -3.18 -15.13 2.45
N ALA A 186 -2.73 -15.21 3.71
CA ALA A 186 -3.61 -15.13 4.87
C ALA A 186 -4.33 -13.78 5.02
N LEU A 187 -3.69 -12.68 4.56
CA LEU A 187 -4.27 -11.34 4.57
C LEU A 187 -5.00 -10.96 3.27
N THR A 188 -4.96 -11.79 2.23
CA THR A 188 -5.56 -11.49 0.93
C THR A 188 -6.55 -12.56 0.50
N VAL A 189 -6.05 -13.64 -0.09
CA VAL A 189 -6.86 -14.74 -0.64
C VAL A 189 -7.80 -15.33 0.40
N ASP A 190 -7.27 -15.67 1.57
CA ASP A 190 -8.05 -16.29 2.65
C ASP A 190 -9.03 -15.33 3.33
N CYS A 191 -8.87 -14.01 3.06
CA CYS A 191 -9.79 -12.96 3.49
C CYS A 191 -10.79 -12.54 2.41
N GLY A 192 -10.73 -13.09 1.19
CA GLY A 192 -11.67 -12.80 0.13
C GLY A 192 -11.43 -11.46 -0.58
N ILE A 193 -10.18 -11.00 -0.66
CA ILE A 193 -9.80 -9.82 -1.48
C ILE A 193 -9.88 -10.19 -2.95
N ASP A 194 -10.54 -9.37 -3.76
CA ASP A 194 -10.74 -9.62 -5.20
C ASP A 194 -9.57 -9.12 -6.04
N VAL A 195 -9.03 -7.94 -5.72
CA VAL A 195 -7.87 -7.35 -6.40
C VAL A 195 -6.96 -6.69 -5.37
N LEU A 196 -5.65 -6.94 -5.50
CA LEU A 196 -4.60 -6.37 -4.66
C LEU A 196 -3.68 -5.47 -5.48
N SER A 197 -3.36 -4.28 -5.00
CA SER A 197 -2.17 -3.52 -5.38
C SER A 197 -1.01 -3.95 -4.50
N PHE A 198 -0.18 -4.89 -4.96
CA PHE A 198 0.95 -5.40 -4.19
C PHE A 198 2.14 -4.45 -4.27
N GLY A 199 2.46 -3.79 -3.16
CA GLY A 199 3.46 -2.75 -3.05
C GLY A 199 4.90 -3.28 -3.06
N GLY A 200 5.76 -2.62 -3.83
CA GLY A 200 7.17 -2.91 -3.89
C GLY A 200 8.07 -1.68 -3.69
N THR A 201 7.69 -0.55 -4.24
CA THR A 201 8.51 0.68 -4.24
C THR A 201 8.87 1.13 -2.83
N LYS A 202 7.92 1.14 -1.90
CA LYS A 202 8.15 1.58 -0.51
C LYS A 202 8.95 0.60 0.33
N ASN A 203 9.25 -0.60 -0.20
CA ASN A 203 9.90 -1.67 0.52
C ASN A 203 11.18 -2.19 -0.18
N GLY A 204 11.87 -1.29 -0.89
CA GLY A 204 13.21 -1.53 -1.43
C GLY A 204 13.31 -1.75 -2.93
N LEU A 205 12.23 -1.77 -3.71
CA LEU A 205 12.29 -1.74 -5.15
C LEU A 205 12.72 -0.35 -5.66
N MET A 206 13.28 -0.30 -6.86
CA MET A 206 13.57 0.96 -7.54
C MET A 206 12.27 1.66 -7.96
N MET A 207 11.35 0.91 -8.51
CA MET A 207 10.01 1.34 -8.91
C MET A 207 9.18 0.09 -9.26
N GLY A 208 7.88 0.22 -9.18
CA GLY A 208 6.95 -0.79 -9.64
C GLY A 208 6.10 -1.39 -8.53
N GLU A 209 4.86 -1.64 -8.94
CA GLU A 209 3.84 -2.32 -8.16
C GLU A 209 3.30 -3.48 -8.99
N CYS A 210 2.57 -4.39 -8.35
CA CYS A 210 1.91 -5.47 -9.05
C CYS A 210 0.42 -5.48 -8.73
N VAL A 211 -0.43 -5.26 -9.74
CA VAL A 211 -1.87 -5.54 -9.59
C VAL A 211 -2.04 -7.05 -9.65
N ILE A 212 -2.59 -7.64 -8.60
CA ILE A 212 -2.86 -9.08 -8.54
C ILE A 212 -4.37 -9.28 -8.54
N VAL A 213 -4.89 -9.90 -9.60
CA VAL A 213 -6.32 -10.16 -9.76
C VAL A 213 -6.61 -11.59 -9.32
N PHE A 214 -7.35 -11.74 -8.23
CA PHE A 214 -7.77 -13.04 -7.69
C PHE A 214 -9.15 -13.48 -8.24
N ASP A 215 -10.09 -12.52 -8.47
CA ASP A 215 -11.40 -12.81 -9.05
C ASP A 215 -11.28 -13.27 -10.50
N ASP A 216 -11.64 -14.52 -10.78
CA ASP A 216 -11.55 -15.14 -12.11
C ASP A 216 -12.35 -14.39 -13.18
N SER A 217 -13.45 -13.76 -12.79
CA SER A 217 -14.32 -13.03 -13.73
C SER A 217 -13.66 -11.77 -14.30
N LEU A 218 -12.61 -11.25 -13.65
CA LEU A 218 -11.90 -10.02 -14.04
C LEU A 218 -10.61 -10.28 -14.84
N LYS A 219 -10.07 -11.50 -14.79
CA LYS A 219 -8.74 -11.83 -15.38
C LYS A 219 -8.68 -11.59 -16.88
N SER A 220 -9.75 -11.87 -17.60
CA SER A 220 -9.78 -11.76 -19.08
C SER A 220 -9.61 -10.34 -19.59
N GLU A 221 -10.06 -9.34 -18.84
CA GLU A 221 -10.00 -7.91 -19.21
C GLU A 221 -8.72 -7.21 -18.68
N ALA A 222 -8.02 -7.81 -17.74
CA ALA A 222 -6.98 -7.17 -16.95
C ALA A 222 -5.83 -6.60 -17.79
N ARG A 223 -5.34 -7.35 -18.79
CA ARG A 223 -4.26 -6.92 -19.67
C ARG A 223 -4.65 -5.77 -20.59
N PHE A 224 -5.92 -5.71 -21.02
CA PHE A 224 -6.43 -4.62 -21.87
C PHE A 224 -6.53 -3.33 -21.05
N ILE A 225 -7.06 -3.39 -19.84
CA ILE A 225 -7.17 -2.25 -18.94
C ILE A 225 -5.79 -1.72 -18.55
N ARG A 226 -4.81 -2.59 -18.23
CA ARG A 226 -3.42 -2.16 -18.00
C ARG A 226 -2.86 -1.38 -19.18
N LYS A 227 -3.06 -1.88 -20.42
CA LYS A 227 -2.58 -1.19 -21.63
C LYS A 227 -3.27 0.14 -21.84
N GLN A 228 -4.61 0.19 -21.67
CA GLN A 228 -5.41 1.39 -21.83
C GLN A 228 -5.04 2.47 -20.79
N SER A 229 -4.67 2.05 -19.58
CA SER A 229 -4.21 2.94 -18.50
C SER A 229 -2.73 3.37 -18.64
N ALA A 230 -2.09 3.12 -19.78
CA ALA A 230 -0.69 3.45 -20.07
C ALA A 230 0.33 2.82 -19.10
N GLN A 231 -0.02 1.71 -18.43
CA GLN A 231 0.82 1.04 -17.43
C GLN A 231 1.55 -0.21 -17.95
N LEU A 232 1.49 -0.49 -19.27
CA LEU A 232 2.25 -1.59 -19.88
C LEU A 232 3.64 -1.12 -20.33
N ALA A 233 4.66 -1.48 -19.57
CA ALA A 233 6.05 -1.17 -19.90
C ALA A 233 6.54 -1.95 -21.13
N SER A 234 7.22 -1.29 -22.06
CA SER A 234 7.83 -1.97 -23.21
C SER A 234 8.98 -2.88 -22.79
N LYS A 235 9.84 -2.43 -21.88
CA LYS A 235 10.93 -3.22 -21.29
C LYS A 235 10.51 -3.79 -19.94
N MET A 236 9.46 -4.64 -19.95
CA MET A 236 8.83 -5.17 -18.75
C MET A 236 9.82 -5.90 -17.83
N ARG A 237 10.84 -6.53 -18.37
CA ARG A 237 11.86 -7.27 -17.63
C ARG A 237 12.50 -6.45 -16.48
N TYR A 238 12.58 -5.11 -16.59
CA TYR A 238 13.14 -4.25 -15.56
C TYR A 238 12.18 -3.99 -14.39
N LEU A 239 10.89 -4.13 -14.61
CA LEU A 239 9.91 -4.15 -13.52
C LEU A 239 9.85 -5.54 -12.87
N SER A 240 9.65 -6.57 -13.69
CA SER A 240 9.39 -7.93 -13.23
C SER A 240 10.58 -8.58 -12.50
N CYS A 241 11.83 -8.39 -12.97
CA CYS A 241 13.00 -8.96 -12.31
C CYS A 241 13.18 -8.48 -10.86
N GLN A 242 12.70 -7.29 -10.54
CA GLN A 242 12.71 -6.75 -9.18
C GLN A 242 11.80 -7.58 -8.27
N PHE A 243 10.60 -7.95 -8.75
CA PHE A 243 9.68 -8.80 -7.98
C PHE A 243 10.24 -10.21 -7.77
N THR A 244 10.94 -10.77 -8.76
CA THR A 244 11.65 -12.04 -8.57
C THR A 244 12.64 -11.96 -7.40
N ALA A 245 13.47 -10.92 -7.35
CA ALA A 245 14.43 -10.73 -6.25
C ALA A 245 13.72 -10.41 -4.92
N TYR A 246 12.68 -9.60 -4.95
CA TYR A 246 11.89 -9.19 -3.79
C TYR A 246 11.22 -10.38 -3.08
N LEU A 247 10.76 -11.37 -3.86
CA LEU A 247 10.11 -12.58 -3.33
C LEU A 247 11.13 -13.70 -3.04
N THR A 248 12.38 -13.58 -3.49
CA THR A 248 13.42 -14.57 -3.20
C THR A 248 13.88 -14.41 -1.74
N ASP A 249 13.99 -15.55 -1.04
CA ASP A 249 14.44 -15.61 0.34
C ASP A 249 13.69 -14.67 1.29
N GLU A 250 12.40 -14.40 0.96
CA GLU A 250 11.52 -13.52 1.73
C GLU A 250 12.10 -12.11 1.95
N LEU A 251 12.81 -11.56 0.97
CA LEU A 251 13.39 -10.22 1.09
C LEU A 251 12.33 -9.17 1.46
N TRP A 252 11.13 -9.28 0.87
CA TRP A 252 9.99 -8.42 1.17
C TRP A 252 9.63 -8.39 2.65
N LEU A 253 9.66 -9.57 3.31
CA LEU A 253 9.34 -9.72 4.72
C LEU A 253 10.48 -9.23 5.61
N LYS A 254 11.73 -9.53 5.25
CA LYS A 254 12.92 -9.06 5.97
C LYS A 254 12.99 -7.54 6.02
N ASN A 255 12.76 -6.88 4.88
CA ASN A 255 12.74 -5.43 4.76
C ASN A 255 11.66 -4.80 5.65
N ALA A 256 10.44 -5.33 5.58
CA ALA A 256 9.31 -4.83 6.36
C ALA A 256 9.48 -5.09 7.86
N THR A 257 10.00 -6.27 8.25
CA THR A 257 10.29 -6.61 9.65
C THR A 257 11.30 -5.62 10.25
N HIS A 258 12.37 -5.32 9.50
CA HIS A 258 13.35 -4.34 9.92
C HIS A 258 12.74 -2.94 10.06
N ALA A 259 11.98 -2.47 9.06
CA ALA A 259 11.32 -1.17 9.12
C ALA A 259 10.39 -1.04 10.34
N ASN A 260 9.56 -2.07 10.61
CA ASN A 260 8.69 -2.09 11.78
C ASN A 260 9.48 -2.10 13.12
N ALA A 261 10.58 -2.86 13.18
CA ALA A 261 11.44 -2.88 14.37
C ALA A 261 12.05 -1.50 14.65
N MET A 262 12.46 -0.77 13.60
CA MET A 262 12.96 0.59 13.74
C MET A 262 11.87 1.58 14.16
N ALA A 263 10.64 1.43 13.65
CA ALA A 263 9.50 2.23 14.11
C ALA A 263 9.20 2.01 15.59
N LYS A 264 9.19 0.75 16.02
CA LYS A 264 9.00 0.41 17.44
C LYS A 264 10.09 1.00 18.32
N ARG A 265 11.38 0.85 17.92
CA ARG A 265 12.51 1.44 18.65
C ARG A 265 12.36 2.97 18.78
N LEU A 266 11.97 3.64 17.70
CA LEU A 266 11.72 5.08 17.71
C LEU A 266 10.56 5.44 18.61
N ALA A 267 9.46 4.68 18.59
CA ALA A 267 8.31 4.88 19.46
C ALA A 267 8.67 4.73 20.93
N ASP A 268 9.34 3.63 21.30
CA ASP A 268 9.78 3.36 22.68
C ASP A 268 10.68 4.49 23.23
N ALA A 269 11.51 5.08 22.37
CA ALA A 269 12.38 6.20 22.74
C ALA A 269 11.63 7.55 22.86
N LEU A 270 10.63 7.77 21.98
CA LEU A 270 9.80 8.98 21.98
C LEU A 270 8.80 9.02 23.15
N GLU A 271 8.32 7.87 23.62
CA GLU A 271 7.47 7.77 24.84
C GLU A 271 8.17 8.36 26.07
N GLN A 272 9.49 8.37 26.11
CA GLN A 272 10.29 8.92 27.20
C GLN A 272 10.57 10.43 27.04
N VAL A 273 10.05 11.07 26.00
CA VAL A 273 10.26 12.51 25.75
C VAL A 273 9.05 13.31 26.27
N PRO A 274 9.24 14.23 27.21
CA PRO A 274 8.15 15.04 27.72
C PRO A 274 7.45 15.83 26.61
N GLY A 275 6.13 15.82 26.61
CA GLY A 275 5.32 16.56 25.65
C GLY A 275 4.99 15.80 24.35
N VAL A 276 5.62 14.65 24.12
CA VAL A 276 5.24 13.75 23.02
C VAL A 276 3.99 12.95 23.38
N ARG A 277 3.04 12.86 22.43
CA ARG A 277 1.83 12.04 22.57
C ARG A 277 1.52 11.37 21.24
N PHE A 278 1.40 10.05 21.24
CA PHE A 278 0.95 9.31 20.07
C PHE A 278 -0.55 9.51 19.84
N THR A 279 -0.93 9.80 18.61
CA THR A 279 -2.32 9.99 18.19
C THR A 279 -2.91 8.70 17.60
N GLN A 280 -2.03 7.80 17.10
CA GLN A 280 -2.39 6.47 16.61
C GLN A 280 -1.49 5.41 17.27
N LYS A 281 -1.96 4.16 17.27
CA LYS A 281 -1.14 3.02 17.65
C LYS A 281 -0.03 2.80 16.62
N VAL A 282 1.16 2.49 17.09
CA VAL A 282 2.30 2.14 16.22
C VAL A 282 2.23 0.64 15.91
N GLU A 283 1.58 0.30 14.81
CA GLU A 283 1.36 -1.09 14.37
C GLU A 283 2.21 -1.46 13.14
N SER A 284 2.77 -0.46 12.45
CA SER A 284 3.59 -0.64 11.25
C SER A 284 4.87 0.21 11.31
N ASN A 285 5.42 0.58 10.17
CA ASN A 285 6.58 1.46 10.06
C ASN A 285 6.23 2.96 10.13
N GLN A 286 5.01 3.31 10.53
CA GLN A 286 4.50 4.68 10.60
C GLN A 286 4.17 5.06 12.04
N LEU A 287 4.54 6.28 12.43
CA LEU A 287 4.26 6.87 13.74
C LEU A 287 3.50 8.18 13.54
N PHE A 288 2.40 8.34 14.25
CA PHE A 288 1.62 9.58 14.28
C PHE A 288 1.63 10.12 15.70
N LEU A 289 2.07 11.36 15.85
CA LEU A 289 2.25 11.94 17.19
C LEU A 289 2.18 13.47 17.16
N THR A 290 1.92 14.05 18.32
CA THR A 290 2.09 15.47 18.57
C THR A 290 3.29 15.70 19.50
N MET A 291 3.97 16.82 19.31
CA MET A 291 5.00 17.34 20.22
C MET A 291 4.89 18.87 20.26
N PRO A 292 5.50 19.57 21.25
CA PRO A 292 5.48 21.03 21.26
C PRO A 292 5.96 21.61 19.92
N ARG A 293 5.23 22.58 19.37
CA ARG A 293 5.51 23.19 18.07
C ARG A 293 6.95 23.68 17.92
N ALA A 294 7.49 24.28 18.96
CA ALA A 294 8.88 24.76 18.96
C ALA A 294 9.90 23.61 18.74
N GLU A 295 9.62 22.44 19.31
CA GLU A 295 10.44 21.24 19.12
C GLU A 295 10.30 20.69 17.67
N THR A 296 9.08 20.65 17.17
CA THR A 296 8.83 20.24 15.78
C THR A 296 9.57 21.13 14.80
N ASP A 297 9.46 22.47 14.95
CA ASP A 297 10.12 23.45 14.08
C ASP A 297 11.66 23.33 14.17
N ARG A 298 12.18 23.07 15.36
CA ARG A 298 13.62 22.84 15.57
C ARG A 298 14.09 21.54 14.88
N MET A 299 13.34 20.47 15.01
CA MET A 299 13.67 19.19 14.38
C MET A 299 13.62 19.27 12.85
N LEU A 300 12.68 20.01 12.28
CA LEU A 300 12.55 20.24 10.84
C LEU A 300 13.76 20.96 10.22
N GLN A 301 14.56 21.66 11.01
CA GLN A 301 15.82 22.26 10.53
C GLN A 301 16.91 21.18 10.24
N THR A 302 16.79 20.01 10.84
CA THR A 302 17.78 18.94 10.72
C THR A 302 17.24 17.72 9.97
N TYR A 303 15.98 17.38 10.19
CA TYR A 303 15.32 16.24 9.58
C TYR A 303 14.12 16.69 8.77
N PHE A 304 13.88 16.00 7.62
CA PHE A 304 12.66 16.21 6.86
C PHE A 304 11.61 15.17 7.24
N PHE A 305 10.44 15.64 7.69
CA PHE A 305 9.21 14.88 7.90
C PHE A 305 8.00 15.80 7.69
N TYR A 306 6.81 15.23 7.58
CA TYR A 306 5.59 16.00 7.28
C TYR A 306 4.79 16.29 8.54
N PHE A 307 4.16 17.47 8.59
CA PHE A 307 2.93 17.61 9.34
C PHE A 307 1.86 16.76 8.66
N TRP A 308 1.21 15.90 9.44
CA TRP A 308 0.05 15.15 8.99
C TRP A 308 -1.21 16.01 9.12
N ASN A 309 -1.35 16.72 10.24
CA ASN A 309 -2.36 17.73 10.50
C ASN A 309 -1.69 18.94 11.14
N GLU A 310 -1.55 20.03 10.36
CA GLU A 310 -0.85 21.23 10.84
C GLU A 310 -1.62 21.99 11.93
N GLU A 311 -2.97 21.95 11.88
CA GLU A 311 -3.82 22.61 12.88
C GLU A 311 -3.75 21.90 14.26
N ALA A 312 -3.52 20.59 14.24
CA ALA A 312 -3.38 19.77 15.44
C ALA A 312 -1.92 19.60 15.90
N ASP A 313 -0.93 20.23 15.23
CA ASP A 313 0.51 19.97 15.41
C ASP A 313 0.87 18.48 15.33
N GLU A 314 0.09 17.71 14.56
CA GLU A 314 0.33 16.29 14.37
C GLU A 314 1.33 16.06 13.25
N ILE A 315 2.37 15.29 13.55
CA ILE A 315 3.40 14.89 12.60
C ILE A 315 3.33 13.40 12.31
N ARG A 316 3.83 13.02 11.11
CA ARG A 316 4.06 11.63 10.73
C ARG A 316 5.55 11.37 10.56
N LEU A 317 6.05 10.34 11.25
CA LEU A 317 7.39 9.79 11.04
C LEU A 317 7.27 8.40 10.41
N VAL A 318 8.15 8.10 9.44
CA VAL A 318 8.17 6.81 8.72
C VAL A 318 9.59 6.27 8.71
N THR A 319 9.73 5.02 9.12
CA THR A 319 10.98 4.26 8.98
C THR A 319 10.95 3.40 7.73
N SER A 320 12.10 2.99 7.24
CA SER A 320 12.27 2.21 6.03
C SER A 320 13.23 1.03 6.22
N PHE A 321 13.35 0.19 5.21
CA PHE A 321 14.21 -1.00 5.25
C PHE A 321 15.69 -0.68 5.48
N ASP A 322 16.12 0.56 5.26
CA ASP A 322 17.51 1.02 5.42
C ASP A 322 17.70 1.99 6.61
N THR A 323 16.67 2.20 7.44
CA THR A 323 16.78 2.98 8.69
C THR A 323 17.65 2.22 9.67
N MET A 324 18.71 2.88 10.20
CA MET A 324 19.62 2.27 11.17
C MET A 324 19.28 2.72 12.61
N GLU A 325 19.68 1.91 13.58
CA GLU A 325 19.56 2.27 15.01
C GLU A 325 20.24 3.60 15.33
N GLU A 326 21.40 3.88 14.72
CA GLU A 326 22.13 5.13 14.90
C GLU A 326 21.36 6.35 14.38
N ASP A 327 20.55 6.19 13.33
CA ASP A 327 19.67 7.26 12.82
C ASP A 327 18.66 7.65 13.90
N ILE A 328 18.08 6.66 14.58
CA ILE A 328 17.11 6.86 15.67
C ILE A 328 17.78 7.48 16.90
N ASP A 329 18.90 6.93 17.32
CA ASP A 329 19.64 7.44 18.48
C ASP A 329 20.06 8.91 18.27
N THR A 330 20.44 9.26 17.04
CA THR A 330 20.78 10.63 16.68
C THR A 330 19.56 11.54 16.68
N PHE A 331 18.41 11.09 16.14
CA PHE A 331 17.15 11.83 16.18
C PHE A 331 16.75 12.16 17.62
N ILE A 332 16.73 11.16 18.48
CA ILE A 332 16.36 11.31 19.90
C ILE A 332 17.34 12.21 20.66
N ARG A 333 18.64 12.06 20.41
CA ARG A 333 19.66 12.92 21.03
C ARG A 333 19.52 14.39 20.66
N ILE A 334 19.12 14.68 19.43
CA ILE A 334 18.87 16.06 18.99
C ILE A 334 17.57 16.56 19.60
N LEU A 335 16.52 15.74 19.65
CA LEU A 335 15.23 16.11 20.23
C LEU A 335 15.34 16.47 21.74
N LYS A 336 16.20 15.80 22.48
CA LYS A 336 16.42 16.02 23.93
C LYS A 336 17.35 17.20 24.27
N LYS A 337 17.92 17.90 23.30
CA LYS A 337 18.72 19.12 23.48
C LYS A 337 17.86 20.37 23.54
#